data_c6bb27fcff6261b45b886df73ef234ff
#
_entry.id   c6bb27fcff6261b45b886df73ef234ff
#
_cell.length_a   1.000
_cell.length_b   1.000
_cell.length_c   1.000
_cell.angle_alpha   90.00
_cell.angle_beta   90.00
_cell.angle_gamma   90.00
#
_symmetry.space_group_name_H-M   'P 1'
#
loop_
_entity.id
_entity.type
_entity.pdbx_description
1 polymer ?
#
loop_
_entity_poly.entity_id
_entity_poly.type
_entity_poly.pdbx_seq_one_letter_code
_entity_poly.pdbx_strand_id
1 'polypeptide(L)'
;MADVHELLDTWIENVTDEELLGELKAMREAGDEDAITDAFFQELAFGTAGLRGTLGAGTNRMNIYTVGRATQGFADYLVKNFENPTVAIARDSRNKGELFVKTTAAILAANGVTSYVYPKISPVPTLSWATRYLKRSGGICMTASHNPAPYNGYKAYGPDGCQITSEAADAISAAMNACDPFKDIKTMDFDAAVEQGLVKWIDDEVLDAYYDAVADKSVNNLTDEQIANAPLKLVYTPLNGTGLIPVTTVLNKVGITDITVVPEQRDPDGDFPTCPYP
;
A
#
# COMPACT_ATOMS: atom_id res chain seq x y z
N MET A 1 8.06 1.73 29.53
CA MET A 1 7.59 0.83 28.46
C MET A 1 6.54 -0.06 29.08
N ALA A 2 5.40 -0.27 28.42
CA ALA A 2 4.44 -1.25 28.89
C ALA A 2 5.11 -2.65 28.89
N ASP A 3 4.70 -3.53 29.81
CA ASP A 3 5.16 -4.90 29.85
C ASP A 3 4.67 -5.61 28.57
N VAL A 4 5.56 -6.28 27.85
CA VAL A 4 5.22 -6.98 26.60
C VAL A 4 4.19 -8.08 26.82
N HIS A 5 4.17 -8.70 28.01
CA HIS A 5 3.18 -9.71 28.39
C HIS A 5 1.81 -9.09 28.67
N GLU A 6 1.75 -7.92 29.31
CA GLU A 6 0.49 -7.18 29.49
C GLU A 6 -0.09 -6.74 28.15
N LEU A 7 0.76 -6.35 27.19
CA LEU A 7 0.34 -6.04 25.83
C LEU A 7 -0.18 -7.27 25.09
N LEU A 8 0.53 -8.40 25.17
CA LEU A 8 0.09 -9.66 24.58
C LEU A 8 -1.29 -10.07 25.13
N ASP A 9 -1.49 -10.00 26.45
CA ASP A 9 -2.75 -10.34 27.09
C ASP A 9 -3.87 -9.40 26.62
N THR A 10 -3.60 -8.11 26.60
CA THR A 10 -4.55 -7.08 26.08
C THR A 10 -4.94 -7.38 24.64
N TRP A 11 -3.98 -7.77 23.80
CA TRP A 11 -4.28 -8.10 22.40
C TRP A 11 -5.10 -9.37 22.28
N ILE A 12 -4.78 -10.44 23.04
CA ILE A 12 -5.56 -11.69 23.05
C ILE A 12 -7.02 -11.42 23.44
N GLU A 13 -7.27 -10.50 24.37
CA GLU A 13 -8.60 -10.17 24.84
C GLU A 13 -9.44 -9.34 23.83
N ASN A 14 -8.78 -8.56 22.99
CA ASN A 14 -9.45 -7.58 22.13
C ASN A 14 -9.39 -7.89 20.63
N VAL A 15 -8.42 -8.70 20.16
CA VAL A 15 -8.30 -9.09 18.76
C VAL A 15 -9.45 -10.00 18.33
N THR A 16 -10.15 -9.62 17.27
CA THR A 16 -11.28 -10.38 16.71
C THR A 16 -10.93 -11.12 15.41
N ASP A 17 -9.81 -10.78 14.78
CA ASP A 17 -9.29 -11.50 13.62
C ASP A 17 -8.77 -12.88 14.06
N GLU A 18 -9.33 -13.94 13.48
CA GLU A 18 -9.04 -15.33 13.92
C GLU A 18 -7.59 -15.74 13.66
N GLU A 19 -6.98 -15.29 12.56
CA GLU A 19 -5.60 -15.60 12.21
C GLU A 19 -4.63 -14.95 13.21
N LEU A 20 -4.78 -13.63 13.45
CA LEU A 20 -3.97 -12.90 14.40
C LEU A 20 -4.15 -13.39 15.84
N LEU A 21 -5.40 -13.73 16.22
CA LEU A 21 -5.68 -14.32 17.54
C LEU A 21 -5.02 -15.69 17.70
N GLY A 22 -4.98 -16.48 16.62
CA GLY A 22 -4.27 -17.77 16.59
C GLY A 22 -2.77 -17.60 16.80
N GLU A 23 -2.14 -16.63 16.13
CA GLU A 23 -0.73 -16.30 16.30
C GLU A 23 -0.42 -15.88 17.75
N LEU A 24 -1.21 -14.99 18.33
CA LEU A 24 -1.02 -14.51 19.70
C LEU A 24 -1.12 -15.64 20.73
N LYS A 25 -2.11 -16.51 20.59
CA LYS A 25 -2.27 -17.70 21.48
C LYS A 25 -1.10 -18.66 21.34
N ALA A 26 -0.62 -18.90 20.11
CA ALA A 26 0.52 -19.75 19.87
C ALA A 26 1.82 -19.20 20.50
N MET A 27 2.07 -17.88 20.39
CA MET A 27 3.21 -17.22 21.07
C MET A 27 3.15 -17.42 22.60
N ARG A 28 1.95 -17.22 23.18
CA ARG A 28 1.73 -17.40 24.62
C ARG A 28 1.97 -18.85 25.06
N GLU A 29 1.39 -19.83 24.34
CA GLU A 29 1.50 -21.25 24.66
C GLU A 29 2.93 -21.77 24.53
N ALA A 30 3.67 -21.29 23.53
CA ALA A 30 5.05 -21.64 23.32
C ALA A 30 5.98 -21.03 24.38
N GLY A 31 5.57 -19.94 25.04
CA GLY A 31 6.44 -19.17 25.94
C GLY A 31 7.67 -18.62 25.22
N ASP A 32 7.52 -18.25 23.93
CA ASP A 32 8.60 -17.75 23.09
C ASP A 32 8.84 -16.26 23.39
N GLU A 33 9.70 -16.01 24.39
CA GLU A 33 10.04 -14.66 24.87
C GLU A 33 10.61 -13.77 23.77
N ASP A 34 11.39 -14.33 22.85
CA ASP A 34 11.99 -13.58 21.76
C ASP A 34 10.89 -13.15 20.77
N ALA A 35 9.97 -14.03 20.40
CA ALA A 35 8.84 -13.72 19.51
C ALA A 35 7.89 -12.71 20.15
N ILE A 36 7.56 -12.87 21.45
CA ILE A 36 6.69 -11.95 22.20
C ILE A 36 7.35 -10.56 22.26
N THR A 37 8.61 -10.50 22.64
CA THR A 37 9.35 -9.24 22.69
C THR A 37 9.39 -8.57 21.33
N ASP A 38 9.74 -9.28 20.25
CA ASP A 38 9.84 -8.74 18.92
C ASP A 38 8.48 -8.23 18.38
N ALA A 39 7.37 -8.85 18.79
CA ALA A 39 6.02 -8.41 18.42
C ALA A 39 5.55 -7.15 19.16
N PHE A 40 6.04 -6.91 20.40
CA PHE A 40 5.45 -5.91 21.31
C PHE A 40 6.44 -4.90 21.92
N PHE A 41 7.77 -5.00 21.67
CA PHE A 41 8.77 -4.12 22.31
C PHE A 41 8.60 -2.63 21.94
N GLN A 42 7.92 -2.36 20.82
CA GLN A 42 7.62 -1.01 20.36
C GLN A 42 6.34 -0.98 19.51
N GLU A 43 5.86 0.21 19.20
CA GLU A 43 4.86 0.43 18.17
C GLU A 43 5.52 0.77 16.84
N LEU A 44 4.86 0.41 15.72
CA LEU A 44 5.31 0.86 14.41
C LEU A 44 5.23 2.38 14.34
N ALA A 45 6.37 3.03 14.07
CA ALA A 45 6.44 4.47 13.92
C ALA A 45 5.93 4.90 12.55
N PHE A 46 5.10 5.94 12.53
CA PHE A 46 4.66 6.61 11.31
C PHE A 46 5.56 7.82 11.02
N GLY A 47 6.20 7.82 9.87
CA GLY A 47 7.06 8.91 9.41
C GLY A 47 6.68 9.42 8.02
N THR A 48 7.53 10.25 7.41
CA THR A 48 7.32 10.78 6.05
C THR A 48 7.21 9.68 4.98
N ALA A 49 7.77 8.51 5.23
CA ALA A 49 7.63 7.33 4.38
C ALA A 49 6.41 6.44 4.76
N GLY A 50 5.57 6.88 5.71
CA GLY A 50 4.50 6.07 6.29
C GLY A 50 5.00 5.07 7.33
N LEU A 51 4.39 3.87 7.41
CA LEU A 51 4.88 2.76 8.23
C LEU A 51 5.35 1.58 7.37
N ARG A 52 6.20 0.75 7.99
CA ARG A 52 6.67 -0.49 7.41
C ARG A 52 7.09 -1.47 8.51
N GLY A 53 6.73 -2.73 8.37
CA GLY A 53 7.08 -3.80 9.29
C GLY A 53 6.83 -5.18 8.68
N THR A 54 7.19 -6.21 9.42
CA THR A 54 6.82 -7.59 9.09
C THR A 54 5.33 -7.82 9.36
N LEU A 55 4.70 -8.68 8.56
CA LEU A 55 3.32 -9.11 8.77
C LEU A 55 3.20 -9.94 10.07
N GLY A 56 2.06 -9.85 10.75
CA GLY A 56 1.74 -10.65 11.92
C GLY A 56 1.04 -9.90 13.04
N ALA A 57 0.81 -10.59 14.15
CA ALA A 57 0.16 -10.03 15.32
C ALA A 57 1.12 -9.22 16.19
N GLY A 58 0.65 -8.12 16.76
CA GLY A 58 1.41 -7.26 17.66
C GLY A 58 1.52 -5.81 17.22
N THR A 59 2.01 -4.96 18.12
CA THR A 59 2.15 -3.52 17.90
C THR A 59 3.28 -3.16 16.96
N ASN A 60 4.31 -4.00 16.88
CA ASN A 60 5.49 -3.86 16.01
C ASN A 60 5.33 -4.63 14.69
N ARG A 61 4.10 -4.93 14.28
CA ARG A 61 3.78 -5.72 13.09
C ARG A 61 2.79 -4.98 12.19
N MET A 62 2.84 -5.27 10.88
CA MET A 62 1.81 -4.86 9.93
C MET A 62 0.62 -5.82 10.02
N ASN A 63 -0.51 -5.30 10.48
CA ASN A 63 -1.79 -5.99 10.58
C ASN A 63 -2.95 -5.00 10.46
N ILE A 64 -4.19 -5.48 10.50
CA ILE A 64 -5.37 -4.63 10.34
C ILE A 64 -5.53 -3.58 11.45
N TYR A 65 -5.01 -3.80 12.65
CA TYR A 65 -5.07 -2.87 13.77
C TYR A 65 -4.05 -1.74 13.63
N THR A 66 -2.80 -2.06 13.26
CA THR A 66 -1.75 -1.06 13.04
C THR A 66 -2.02 -0.23 11.77
N VAL A 67 -2.48 -0.87 10.69
CA VAL A 67 -2.99 -0.18 9.48
C VAL A 67 -4.22 0.66 9.82
N GLY A 68 -5.10 0.15 10.65
CA GLY A 68 -6.30 0.85 11.10
C GLY A 68 -5.98 2.15 11.86
N ARG A 69 -5.06 2.09 12.83
CA ARG A 69 -4.59 3.29 13.56
C ARG A 69 -3.99 4.33 12.62
N ALA A 70 -3.12 3.91 11.72
CA ALA A 70 -2.52 4.80 10.74
C ALA A 70 -3.57 5.44 9.83
N THR A 71 -4.56 4.66 9.41
CA THR A 71 -5.65 5.16 8.57
C THR A 71 -6.56 6.12 9.32
N GLN A 72 -6.89 5.84 10.59
CA GLN A 72 -7.67 6.77 11.43
C GLN A 72 -6.91 8.09 11.60
N GLY A 73 -5.62 8.05 11.93
CA GLY A 73 -4.80 9.27 12.03
C GLY A 73 -4.72 10.04 10.71
N PHE A 74 -4.61 9.35 9.58
CA PHE A 74 -4.62 9.99 8.26
C PHE A 74 -6.00 10.58 7.93
N ALA A 75 -7.09 9.89 8.24
CA ALA A 75 -8.45 10.40 8.06
C ALA A 75 -8.70 11.66 8.88
N ASP A 76 -8.31 11.68 10.16
CA ASP A 76 -8.42 12.84 11.04
C ASP A 76 -7.65 14.05 10.49
N TYR A 77 -6.43 13.82 9.99
CA TYR A 77 -5.64 14.85 9.32
C TYR A 77 -6.34 15.39 8.07
N LEU A 78 -6.88 14.51 7.21
CA LEU A 78 -7.55 14.90 5.99
C LEU A 78 -8.83 15.70 6.24
N VAL A 79 -9.69 15.25 7.14
CA VAL A 79 -10.95 15.92 7.50
C VAL A 79 -10.69 17.29 8.09
N LYS A 80 -9.60 17.44 8.85
CA LYS A 80 -9.21 18.74 9.44
C LYS A 80 -8.70 19.74 8.39
N ASN A 81 -8.03 19.27 7.34
CA ASN A 81 -7.28 20.13 6.42
C ASN A 81 -7.93 20.31 5.06
N PHE A 82 -8.92 19.49 4.68
CA PHE A 82 -9.56 19.52 3.38
C PHE A 82 -11.08 19.50 3.51
N GLU A 83 -11.75 20.24 2.65
CA GLU A 83 -13.19 20.15 2.47
C GLU A 83 -13.53 18.98 1.54
N ASN A 84 -14.41 18.05 1.97
CA ASN A 84 -14.78 16.84 1.22
C ASN A 84 -13.55 16.03 0.74
N PRO A 85 -12.69 15.56 1.68
CA PRO A 85 -11.44 14.92 1.34
C PRO A 85 -11.63 13.62 0.55
N THR A 86 -10.72 13.38 -0.38
CA THR A 86 -10.69 12.19 -1.21
C THR A 86 -9.28 11.62 -1.32
N VAL A 87 -9.14 10.30 -1.43
CA VAL A 87 -7.84 9.60 -1.42
C VAL A 87 -7.75 8.61 -2.58
N ALA A 88 -6.62 8.58 -3.29
CA ALA A 88 -6.28 7.49 -4.21
C ALA A 88 -5.59 6.36 -3.46
N ILE A 89 -5.91 5.10 -3.76
CA ILE A 89 -5.32 3.94 -3.09
C ILE A 89 -4.79 2.95 -4.12
N ALA A 90 -3.55 2.50 -3.92
CA ALA A 90 -2.90 1.45 -4.69
C ALA A 90 -2.25 0.40 -3.78
N ARG A 91 -1.91 -0.75 -4.35
CA ARG A 91 -1.12 -1.79 -3.70
C ARG A 91 -0.16 -2.47 -4.69
N ASP A 92 0.90 -3.04 -4.16
CA ASP A 92 1.78 -3.94 -4.91
C ASP A 92 1.33 -5.42 -4.81
N SER A 93 2.22 -6.35 -5.16
CA SER A 93 1.94 -7.80 -5.17
C SER A 93 2.02 -8.46 -3.80
N ARG A 94 2.43 -7.75 -2.74
CA ARG A 94 2.69 -8.31 -1.40
C ARG A 94 1.46 -8.91 -0.75
N ASN A 95 1.72 -9.96 0.06
CA ASN A 95 0.71 -10.62 0.88
C ASN A 95 -0.03 -9.61 1.77
N LYS A 96 -1.30 -9.88 2.05
CA LYS A 96 -2.23 -9.03 2.82
C LYS A 96 -2.50 -7.64 2.20
N GLY A 97 -1.91 -7.29 1.03
CA GLY A 97 -2.11 -5.97 0.41
C GLY A 97 -3.58 -5.65 0.12
N GLU A 98 -4.37 -6.62 -0.37
CA GLU A 98 -5.79 -6.42 -0.62
C GLU A 98 -6.60 -6.23 0.67
N LEU A 99 -6.32 -7.04 1.71
CA LEU A 99 -6.92 -6.88 3.02
C LEU A 99 -6.67 -5.47 3.58
N PHE A 100 -5.43 -4.99 3.51
CA PHE A 100 -5.09 -3.65 4.01
C PHE A 100 -5.75 -2.53 3.21
N VAL A 101 -5.90 -2.69 1.89
CA VAL A 101 -6.66 -1.73 1.05
C VAL A 101 -8.12 -1.68 1.48
N LYS A 102 -8.78 -2.83 1.65
CA LYS A 102 -10.18 -2.90 2.08
C LYS A 102 -10.36 -2.30 3.48
N THR A 103 -9.50 -2.66 4.44
CA THR A 103 -9.50 -2.10 5.79
C THR A 103 -9.35 -0.56 5.75
N THR A 104 -8.39 -0.06 4.99
CA THR A 104 -8.14 1.37 4.82
C THR A 104 -9.34 2.08 4.20
N ALA A 105 -9.88 1.57 3.11
CA ALA A 105 -11.02 2.19 2.43
C ALA A 105 -12.28 2.22 3.31
N ALA A 106 -12.54 1.15 4.08
CA ALA A 106 -13.65 1.06 5.02
C ALA A 106 -13.54 2.10 6.16
N ILE A 107 -12.35 2.29 6.70
CA ILE A 107 -12.07 3.30 7.75
C ILE A 107 -12.20 4.71 7.18
N LEU A 108 -11.62 5.00 6.01
CA LEU A 108 -11.75 6.30 5.34
C LEU A 108 -13.22 6.63 5.09
N ALA A 109 -14.01 5.68 4.57
CA ALA A 109 -15.43 5.85 4.32
C ALA A 109 -16.22 6.19 5.59
N ALA A 110 -15.96 5.47 6.71
CA ALA A 110 -16.60 5.73 8.01
C ALA A 110 -16.23 7.11 8.59
N ASN A 111 -15.13 7.71 8.14
CA ASN A 111 -14.70 9.06 8.52
C ASN A 111 -15.08 10.14 7.48
N GLY A 112 -15.92 9.82 6.49
CA GLY A 112 -16.39 10.78 5.49
C GLY A 112 -15.36 11.09 4.39
N VAL A 113 -14.35 10.23 4.20
CA VAL A 113 -13.33 10.36 3.16
C VAL A 113 -13.62 9.39 2.03
N THR A 114 -13.87 9.89 0.82
CA THR A 114 -14.11 9.03 -0.35
C THR A 114 -12.78 8.49 -0.90
N SER A 115 -12.73 7.17 -1.13
CA SER A 115 -11.56 6.50 -1.69
C SER A 115 -11.73 6.19 -3.18
N TYR A 116 -10.64 6.35 -3.94
CA TYR A 116 -10.48 5.93 -5.33
C TYR A 116 -9.43 4.83 -5.39
N VAL A 117 -9.83 3.61 -5.63
CA VAL A 117 -8.99 2.40 -5.46
C VAL A 117 -8.65 1.80 -6.80
N TYR A 118 -7.38 1.50 -7.04
CA TYR A 118 -7.00 0.68 -8.19
C TYR A 118 -7.53 -0.75 -8.02
N PRO A 119 -8.28 -1.29 -9.01
CA PRO A 119 -8.85 -2.64 -8.90
C PRO A 119 -7.78 -3.74 -8.93
N LYS A 120 -6.61 -3.44 -9.50
CA LYS A 120 -5.47 -4.35 -9.63
C LYS A 120 -4.23 -3.76 -8.93
N ILE A 121 -3.21 -4.60 -8.77
CA ILE A 121 -1.90 -4.12 -8.33
C ILE A 121 -1.38 -3.05 -9.28
N SER A 122 -0.73 -2.03 -8.71
CA SER A 122 -0.23 -0.90 -9.46
C SER A 122 1.04 -0.34 -8.81
N PRO A 123 2.05 0.07 -9.58
CA PRO A 123 3.28 0.61 -9.03
C PRO A 123 3.07 2.01 -8.41
N VAL A 124 3.93 2.36 -7.46
CA VAL A 124 3.87 3.66 -6.75
C VAL A 124 3.76 4.87 -7.70
N PRO A 125 4.46 4.96 -8.85
CA PRO A 125 4.32 6.10 -9.75
C PRO A 125 2.90 6.29 -10.29
N THR A 126 2.13 5.22 -10.49
CA THR A 126 0.72 5.35 -10.93
C THR A 126 -0.17 5.91 -9.84
N LEU A 127 0.12 5.63 -8.55
CA LEU A 127 -0.58 6.27 -7.44
C LEU A 127 -0.32 7.76 -7.40
N SER A 128 0.95 8.17 -7.47
CA SER A 128 1.35 9.59 -7.54
C SER A 128 0.64 10.30 -8.70
N TRP A 129 0.58 9.65 -9.87
CA TRP A 129 -0.16 10.15 -11.02
C TRP A 129 -1.66 10.29 -10.74
N ALA A 130 -2.33 9.23 -10.26
CA ALA A 130 -3.77 9.25 -9.98
C ALA A 130 -4.13 10.32 -8.95
N THR A 131 -3.31 10.49 -7.90
CA THR A 131 -3.54 11.51 -6.88
C THR A 131 -3.61 12.91 -7.50
N ARG A 132 -2.68 13.25 -8.40
CA ARG A 132 -2.65 14.54 -9.09
C ARG A 132 -3.69 14.64 -10.21
N TYR A 133 -3.76 13.63 -11.07
CA TYR A 133 -4.63 13.60 -12.24
C TYR A 133 -6.10 13.72 -11.84
N LEU A 134 -6.51 12.99 -10.81
CA LEU A 134 -7.86 13.02 -10.26
C LEU A 134 -8.05 14.14 -9.22
N LYS A 135 -7.01 14.94 -8.91
CA LYS A 135 -7.03 16.01 -7.90
C LYS A 135 -7.50 15.53 -6.52
N ARG A 136 -6.90 14.44 -6.03
CA ARG A 136 -7.23 13.89 -4.70
C ARG A 136 -6.51 14.65 -3.59
N SER A 137 -7.10 14.66 -2.39
CA SER A 137 -6.52 15.28 -1.19
C SER A 137 -5.28 14.56 -0.69
N GLY A 138 -5.09 13.30 -1.09
CA GLY A 138 -3.92 12.49 -0.77
C GLY A 138 -3.94 11.14 -1.48
N GLY A 139 -2.92 10.34 -1.20
CA GLY A 139 -2.77 8.99 -1.73
C GLY A 139 -2.22 8.00 -0.71
N ILE A 140 -2.55 6.73 -0.85
CA ILE A 140 -2.03 5.64 -0.02
C ILE A 140 -1.56 4.51 -0.92
N CYS A 141 -0.36 3.98 -0.65
CA CYS A 141 0.13 2.78 -1.32
C CYS A 141 0.53 1.72 -0.30
N MET A 142 -0.11 0.54 -0.40
CA MET A 142 0.28 -0.63 0.39
C MET A 142 1.46 -1.29 -0.28
N THR A 143 2.66 -1.06 0.27
CA THR A 143 3.93 -1.56 -0.28
C THR A 143 5.06 -1.43 0.74
N ALA A 144 5.96 -2.39 0.76
CA ALA A 144 7.24 -2.29 1.47
C ALA A 144 8.44 -2.10 0.52
N SER A 145 8.19 -1.59 -0.71
CA SER A 145 9.24 -1.33 -1.71
C SER A 145 9.99 -2.63 -2.08
N HIS A 146 11.27 -2.73 -1.73
CA HIS A 146 12.17 -3.83 -2.03
C HIS A 146 12.51 -4.72 -0.81
N ASN A 147 11.74 -4.63 0.27
CA ASN A 147 11.95 -5.51 1.43
C ASN A 147 11.55 -6.96 1.08
N PRO A 148 12.10 -7.95 1.79
CA PRO A 148 11.70 -9.37 1.66
C PRO A 148 10.20 -9.61 1.83
N ALA A 149 9.73 -10.79 1.42
CA ALA A 149 8.32 -11.18 1.41
C ALA A 149 7.54 -10.99 2.74
N PRO A 150 8.14 -11.22 3.93
CA PRO A 150 7.42 -11.03 5.20
C PRO A 150 7.03 -9.57 5.49
N TYR A 151 7.56 -8.59 4.75
CA TYR A 151 7.28 -7.18 4.98
C TYR A 151 6.09 -6.67 4.16
N ASN A 152 5.32 -5.78 4.76
CA ASN A 152 4.43 -4.86 4.05
C ASN A 152 4.56 -3.45 4.63
N GLY A 153 3.85 -2.48 4.05
CA GLY A 153 3.92 -1.10 4.48
C GLY A 153 2.73 -0.27 4.02
N TYR A 154 2.62 0.89 4.59
CA TYR A 154 1.59 1.88 4.32
C TYR A 154 2.28 3.21 4.02
N LYS A 155 2.35 3.60 2.75
CA LYS A 155 2.95 4.88 2.32
C LYS A 155 1.86 5.91 2.09
N ALA A 156 2.01 7.10 2.69
CA ALA A 156 1.09 8.22 2.53
C ALA A 156 1.67 9.31 1.62
N TYR A 157 0.80 9.90 0.81
CA TYR A 157 1.12 10.91 -0.19
C TYR A 157 0.22 12.14 -0.03
N GLY A 158 0.78 13.32 -0.28
CA GLY A 158 0.04 14.58 -0.33
C GLY A 158 -0.69 14.79 -1.67
N PRO A 159 -1.46 15.88 -1.79
CA PRO A 159 -2.23 16.21 -3.01
C PRO A 159 -1.33 16.50 -4.23
N ASP A 160 -0.06 16.79 -4.01
CA ASP A 160 0.97 16.98 -5.04
C ASP A 160 1.50 15.66 -5.61
N GLY A 161 1.07 14.51 -5.06
CA GLY A 161 1.53 13.19 -5.44
C GLY A 161 2.93 12.82 -4.91
N CYS A 162 3.50 13.63 -4.03
CA CYS A 162 4.73 13.33 -3.31
C CYS A 162 4.43 12.69 -1.95
N GLN A 163 5.40 12.00 -1.35
CA GLN A 163 5.28 11.58 0.04
C GLN A 163 5.00 12.79 0.93
N ILE A 164 4.22 12.59 1.99
CA ILE A 164 3.80 13.66 2.90
C ILE A 164 5.00 14.39 3.53
N THR A 165 4.79 15.67 3.86
CA THR A 165 5.78 16.48 4.56
C THR A 165 5.99 16.01 5.99
N SER A 166 7.09 16.42 6.62
CA SER A 166 7.36 16.11 8.03
C SER A 166 6.24 16.64 8.94
N GLU A 167 5.73 17.85 8.68
CA GLU A 167 4.64 18.45 9.45
C GLU A 167 3.34 17.61 9.38
N ALA A 168 2.99 17.12 8.16
CA ALA A 168 1.85 16.23 7.99
C ALA A 168 2.08 14.87 8.68
N ALA A 169 3.29 14.31 8.56
CA ALA A 169 3.67 13.06 9.21
C ALA A 169 3.59 13.17 10.74
N ASP A 170 4.06 14.26 11.33
CA ASP A 170 4.00 14.50 12.78
C ASP A 170 2.55 14.63 13.26
N ALA A 171 1.69 15.33 12.51
CA ALA A 171 0.28 15.47 12.84
C ALA A 171 -0.47 14.12 12.77
N ILE A 172 -0.21 13.31 11.75
CA ILE A 172 -0.79 11.97 11.59
C ILE A 172 -0.28 11.02 12.67
N SER A 173 1.03 11.05 12.95
CA SER A 173 1.65 10.24 14.00
C SER A 173 1.06 10.56 15.37
N ALA A 174 0.86 11.84 15.69
CA ALA A 174 0.23 12.26 16.93
C ALA A 174 -1.21 11.73 17.07
N ALA A 175 -2.01 11.81 16.01
CA ALA A 175 -3.37 11.27 15.99
C ALA A 175 -3.37 9.73 16.10
N MET A 176 -2.48 9.06 15.36
CA MET A 176 -2.29 7.61 15.44
C MET A 176 -1.91 7.16 16.87
N ASN A 177 -0.98 7.86 17.53
CA ASN A 177 -0.52 7.51 18.87
C ASN A 177 -1.61 7.73 19.94
N ALA A 178 -2.54 8.65 19.72
CA ALA A 178 -3.69 8.88 20.60
C ALA A 178 -4.85 7.87 20.37
N CYS A 179 -4.83 7.11 19.28
CA CYS A 179 -5.90 6.20 18.89
C CYS A 179 -5.73 4.81 19.53
N ASP A 180 -6.70 4.37 20.33
CA ASP A 180 -6.79 2.97 20.79
C ASP A 180 -7.19 2.08 19.61
N PRO A 181 -6.39 1.05 19.25
CA PRO A 181 -6.65 0.22 18.06
C PRO A 181 -7.93 -0.60 18.14
N PHE A 182 -8.50 -0.77 19.32
CA PHE A 182 -9.67 -1.61 19.55
C PHE A 182 -10.96 -0.82 19.77
N LYS A 183 -10.87 0.50 20.06
CA LYS A 183 -12.03 1.31 20.44
C LYS A 183 -12.28 2.54 19.59
N ASP A 184 -11.20 3.17 19.10
CA ASP A 184 -11.29 4.51 18.52
C ASP A 184 -11.33 4.49 16.98
N ILE A 185 -10.99 3.35 16.35
CA ILE A 185 -11.02 3.19 14.90
C ILE A 185 -12.48 3.12 14.43
N LYS A 186 -12.91 4.12 13.67
CA LYS A 186 -14.22 4.10 13.00
C LYS A 186 -14.11 3.32 11.71
N THR A 187 -14.93 2.31 11.55
CA THR A 187 -14.98 1.50 10.35
C THR A 187 -16.41 1.22 9.93
N MET A 188 -16.61 0.81 8.69
CA MET A 188 -17.87 0.32 8.17
C MET A 188 -17.61 -0.90 7.28
N ASP A 189 -18.66 -1.57 6.85
CA ASP A 189 -18.53 -2.65 5.89
C ASP A 189 -18.02 -2.12 4.53
N PHE A 190 -17.04 -2.82 3.95
CA PHE A 190 -16.40 -2.39 2.70
C PHE A 190 -17.38 -2.41 1.51
N ASP A 191 -18.20 -3.46 1.39
CA ASP A 191 -19.12 -3.60 0.28
C ASP A 191 -20.25 -2.56 0.39
N ALA A 192 -20.71 -2.29 1.62
CA ALA A 192 -21.63 -1.18 1.87
C ALA A 192 -21.02 0.19 1.52
N ALA A 193 -19.70 0.41 1.76
CA ALA A 193 -19.03 1.63 1.35
C ALA A 193 -18.93 1.77 -0.19
N VAL A 194 -18.74 0.66 -0.90
CA VAL A 194 -18.80 0.62 -2.38
C VAL A 194 -20.20 0.95 -2.87
N GLU A 195 -21.25 0.31 -2.33
CA GLU A 195 -22.64 0.55 -2.71
C GLU A 195 -23.07 2.01 -2.48
N GLN A 196 -22.57 2.64 -1.40
CA GLN A 196 -22.85 4.05 -1.09
C GLN A 196 -22.00 5.02 -1.94
N GLY A 197 -21.07 4.54 -2.78
CA GLY A 197 -20.19 5.37 -3.61
C GLY A 197 -19.10 6.10 -2.81
N LEU A 198 -18.82 5.65 -1.58
CA LEU A 198 -17.71 6.13 -0.75
C LEU A 198 -16.38 5.45 -1.11
N VAL A 199 -16.46 4.28 -1.73
CA VAL A 199 -15.33 3.61 -2.38
C VAL A 199 -15.63 3.50 -3.87
N LYS A 200 -14.74 4.02 -4.71
CA LYS A 200 -14.85 4.04 -6.18
C LYS A 200 -13.63 3.39 -6.79
N TRP A 201 -13.82 2.71 -7.90
CA TRP A 201 -12.72 2.13 -8.65
C TRP A 201 -12.10 3.18 -9.58
N ILE A 202 -10.78 3.15 -9.71
CA ILE A 202 -10.05 3.96 -10.69
C ILE A 202 -10.18 3.25 -12.05
N ASP A 203 -10.65 4.00 -13.04
CA ASP A 203 -10.83 3.50 -14.41
C ASP A 203 -9.51 3.34 -15.15
N ASP A 204 -9.48 2.46 -16.15
CA ASP A 204 -8.30 2.18 -16.98
C ASP A 204 -7.83 3.44 -17.74
N GLU A 205 -8.72 4.40 -18.05
CA GLU A 205 -8.36 5.69 -18.66
C GLU A 205 -7.29 6.45 -17.88
N VAL A 206 -7.29 6.35 -16.54
CA VAL A 206 -6.26 7.01 -15.69
C VAL A 206 -4.88 6.38 -15.90
N LEU A 207 -4.84 5.04 -16.08
CA LEU A 207 -3.60 4.33 -16.39
C LEU A 207 -3.13 4.61 -17.82
N ASP A 208 -4.05 4.63 -18.79
CA ASP A 208 -3.72 4.94 -20.18
C ASP A 208 -3.14 6.35 -20.30
N ALA A 209 -3.75 7.34 -19.64
CA ALA A 209 -3.22 8.69 -19.58
C ALA A 209 -1.83 8.76 -18.92
N TYR A 210 -1.57 7.91 -17.91
CA TYR A 210 -0.23 7.78 -17.31
C TYR A 210 0.79 7.22 -18.31
N TYR A 211 0.44 6.13 -19.01
CA TYR A 211 1.33 5.50 -19.97
C TYR A 211 1.65 6.43 -21.14
N ASP A 212 0.68 7.19 -21.62
CA ASP A 212 0.88 8.21 -22.66
C ASP A 212 1.82 9.31 -22.16
N ALA A 213 1.57 9.84 -20.96
CA ALA A 213 2.42 10.86 -20.38
C ALA A 213 3.88 10.38 -20.15
N VAL A 214 4.09 9.10 -19.86
CA VAL A 214 5.44 8.51 -19.74
C VAL A 214 6.07 8.34 -21.13
N ALA A 215 5.34 7.82 -22.11
CA ALA A 215 5.84 7.64 -23.49
C ALA A 215 6.24 8.99 -24.13
N ASP A 216 5.46 10.05 -23.88
CA ASP A 216 5.76 11.42 -24.36
C ASP A 216 7.09 11.99 -23.80
N LYS A 217 7.63 11.40 -22.75
CA LYS A 217 8.96 11.79 -22.21
C LYS A 217 10.12 11.10 -22.91
N SER A 218 9.87 10.28 -23.91
CA SER A 218 10.92 9.70 -24.75
C SER A 218 11.76 10.80 -25.38
N VAL A 219 13.07 10.71 -25.21
CA VAL A 219 14.05 11.68 -25.71
C VAL A 219 14.79 11.16 -26.96
N ASN A 220 14.27 10.10 -27.59
CA ASN A 220 14.87 9.57 -28.79
C ASN A 220 14.65 10.53 -29.98
N ASN A 221 15.63 10.59 -30.90
CA ASN A 221 15.56 11.38 -32.14
C ASN A 221 15.36 10.48 -33.37
N LEU A 222 14.91 9.23 -33.14
CA LEU A 222 14.70 8.26 -34.21
C LEU A 222 13.30 8.44 -34.81
N THR A 223 13.17 8.18 -36.11
CA THR A 223 11.87 8.11 -36.77
C THR A 223 11.17 6.78 -36.42
N ASP A 224 9.86 6.72 -36.56
CA ASP A 224 9.08 5.49 -36.34
C ASP A 224 9.60 4.33 -37.23
N GLU A 225 10.03 4.63 -38.46
CA GLU A 225 10.64 3.65 -39.37
C GLU A 225 11.98 3.14 -38.83
N GLN A 226 12.81 3.99 -38.28
CA GLN A 226 14.09 3.59 -37.66
C GLN A 226 13.87 2.72 -36.41
N ILE A 227 12.86 3.06 -35.61
CA ILE A 227 12.49 2.29 -34.42
C ILE A 227 11.96 0.92 -34.84
N ALA A 228 11.01 0.87 -35.80
CA ALA A 228 10.41 -0.38 -36.28
C ALA A 228 11.44 -1.35 -36.91
N ASN A 229 12.49 -0.82 -37.53
CA ASN A 229 13.56 -1.61 -38.13
C ASN A 229 14.75 -1.88 -37.19
N ALA A 230 14.72 -1.38 -35.94
CA ALA A 230 15.78 -1.62 -34.98
C ALA A 230 15.78 -3.10 -34.54
N PRO A 231 16.94 -3.80 -34.60
CA PRO A 231 17.06 -5.21 -34.25
C PRO A 231 17.14 -5.42 -32.72
N LEU A 232 16.39 -4.65 -31.93
CA LEU A 232 16.43 -4.72 -30.48
C LEU A 232 15.55 -5.87 -29.99
N LYS A 233 16.17 -6.81 -29.31
CA LYS A 233 15.49 -7.88 -28.56
C LYS A 233 15.70 -7.63 -27.08
N LEU A 234 14.61 -7.48 -26.34
CA LEU A 234 14.65 -7.16 -24.93
C LEU A 234 14.22 -8.37 -24.10
N VAL A 235 15.01 -8.70 -23.09
CA VAL A 235 14.57 -9.61 -22.01
C VAL A 235 14.20 -8.75 -20.81
N TYR A 236 13.00 -8.96 -20.31
CA TYR A 236 12.44 -8.19 -19.19
C TYR A 236 11.95 -9.10 -18.06
N THR A 237 12.15 -8.70 -16.83
CA THR A 237 11.51 -9.35 -15.68
C THR A 237 10.90 -8.33 -14.75
N PRO A 238 9.63 -8.52 -14.32
CA PRO A 238 9.00 -7.75 -13.25
C PRO A 238 9.38 -8.24 -11.84
N LEU A 239 10.18 -9.31 -11.70
CA LEU A 239 10.59 -9.91 -10.41
C LEU A 239 9.38 -10.25 -9.50
N ASN A 240 8.33 -10.86 -10.06
CA ASN A 240 7.05 -11.14 -9.37
C ASN A 240 6.32 -9.89 -8.81
N GLY A 241 6.74 -8.69 -9.21
CA GLY A 241 6.19 -7.41 -8.76
C GLY A 241 5.14 -6.81 -9.69
N THR A 242 5.00 -5.50 -9.67
CA THR A 242 3.93 -4.74 -10.37
C THR A 242 4.29 -4.32 -11.80
N GLY A 243 5.51 -4.59 -12.26
CA GLY A 243 6.06 -4.00 -13.47
C GLY A 243 5.56 -4.59 -14.79
N LEU A 244 4.95 -5.78 -14.81
CA LEU A 244 4.61 -6.49 -16.05
C LEU A 244 3.81 -5.60 -17.01
N ILE A 245 2.64 -5.17 -16.63
CA ILE A 245 1.75 -4.39 -17.50
C ILE A 245 2.31 -2.99 -17.79
N PRO A 246 2.69 -2.17 -16.79
CA PRO A 246 3.10 -0.80 -17.07
C PRO A 246 4.37 -0.72 -17.93
N VAL A 247 5.38 -1.55 -17.65
CA VAL A 247 6.65 -1.49 -18.39
C VAL A 247 6.47 -1.97 -19.82
N THR A 248 5.81 -3.12 -20.04
CA THR A 248 5.59 -3.63 -21.40
C THR A 248 4.69 -2.71 -22.22
N THR A 249 3.67 -2.09 -21.59
CA THR A 249 2.80 -1.12 -22.25
C THR A 249 3.59 0.11 -22.74
N VAL A 250 4.41 0.71 -21.87
CA VAL A 250 5.20 1.89 -22.23
C VAL A 250 6.25 1.54 -23.29
N LEU A 251 6.94 0.40 -23.15
CA LEU A 251 7.91 -0.06 -24.14
C LEU A 251 7.26 -0.25 -25.53
N ASN A 252 6.08 -0.87 -25.58
CA ASN A 252 5.33 -1.00 -26.82
C ASN A 252 4.94 0.36 -27.42
N LYS A 253 4.49 1.31 -26.59
CA LYS A 253 4.12 2.67 -27.04
C LYS A 253 5.32 3.42 -27.67
N VAL A 254 6.54 3.16 -27.21
CA VAL A 254 7.76 3.76 -27.78
C VAL A 254 8.41 2.87 -28.87
N GLY A 255 7.72 1.84 -29.34
CA GLY A 255 8.12 1.01 -30.50
C GLY A 255 9.03 -0.16 -30.16
N ILE A 256 9.27 -0.49 -28.89
CA ILE A 256 10.02 -1.68 -28.46
C ILE A 256 9.03 -2.83 -28.25
N THR A 257 8.90 -3.72 -29.25
CA THR A 257 7.86 -4.76 -29.29
C THR A 257 8.38 -6.19 -29.15
N ASP A 258 9.67 -6.45 -29.49
CA ASP A 258 10.28 -7.77 -29.33
C ASP A 258 10.76 -7.96 -27.88
N ILE A 259 9.79 -8.21 -26.98
CA ILE A 259 10.01 -8.34 -25.54
C ILE A 259 9.78 -9.77 -25.10
N THR A 260 10.81 -10.42 -24.59
CA THR A 260 10.72 -11.71 -23.92
C THR A 260 10.62 -11.48 -22.41
N VAL A 261 9.49 -11.79 -21.80
CA VAL A 261 9.33 -11.73 -20.35
C VAL A 261 9.80 -13.05 -19.74
N VAL A 262 10.63 -12.97 -18.69
CA VAL A 262 11.11 -14.15 -17.95
C VAL A 262 9.92 -14.89 -17.32
N PRO A 263 9.62 -16.14 -17.74
CA PRO A 263 8.38 -16.82 -17.35
C PRO A 263 8.21 -17.03 -15.85
N GLU A 264 9.29 -17.39 -15.15
CA GLU A 264 9.30 -17.73 -13.72
C GLU A 264 9.05 -16.50 -12.82
N GLN A 265 9.25 -15.30 -13.37
CA GLN A 265 9.14 -14.03 -12.64
C GLN A 265 8.03 -13.12 -13.18
N ARG A 266 7.28 -13.62 -14.18
CA ARG A 266 6.29 -12.86 -14.92
C ARG A 266 5.09 -12.47 -14.06
N ASP A 267 4.51 -13.44 -13.38
CA ASP A 267 3.27 -13.23 -12.66
C ASP A 267 3.54 -12.68 -11.24
N PRO A 268 2.71 -11.76 -10.76
CA PRO A 268 2.84 -11.22 -9.41
C PRO A 268 2.74 -12.31 -8.35
N ASP A 269 3.68 -12.31 -7.39
CA ASP A 269 3.66 -13.25 -6.28
C ASP A 269 4.24 -12.58 -5.03
N GLY A 270 3.46 -12.55 -3.95
CA GLY A 270 3.83 -11.91 -2.69
C GLY A 270 4.94 -12.62 -1.92
N ASP A 271 5.22 -13.88 -2.24
CA ASP A 271 6.27 -14.68 -1.62
C ASP A 271 7.62 -14.51 -2.33
N PHE A 272 7.65 -13.89 -3.52
CA PHE A 272 8.87 -13.65 -4.31
C PHE A 272 9.77 -14.88 -4.42
N PRO A 273 9.26 -16.05 -4.87
CA PRO A 273 9.96 -17.35 -4.77
C PRO A 273 11.28 -17.40 -5.55
N THR A 274 11.41 -16.58 -6.58
CA THR A 274 12.62 -16.49 -7.42
C THR A 274 13.46 -15.26 -7.15
N CYS A 275 13.03 -14.40 -6.21
CA CYS A 275 13.66 -13.12 -5.89
C CYS A 275 13.50 -12.79 -4.39
N PRO A 276 14.06 -13.60 -3.47
CA PRO A 276 13.87 -13.44 -2.03
C PRO A 276 14.46 -12.13 -1.47
N TYR A 277 15.39 -11.51 -2.21
CA TYR A 277 16.00 -10.22 -1.91
C TYR A 277 15.92 -9.34 -3.16
N PRO A 278 14.76 -8.72 -3.42
CA PRO A 278 14.55 -7.88 -4.61
C PRO A 278 15.31 -6.55 -4.57
#